data_ae6c3828f3be4cc80d4fdf367088edbc
#
_entry.id   ae6c3828f3be4cc80d4fdf367088edbc
#
_cell.length_a   1.000
_cell.length_b   1.000
_cell.length_c   1.000
_cell.angle_alpha   90.00
_cell.angle_beta   90.00
_cell.angle_gamma   90.00
#
_symmetry.space_group_name_H-M   'P 1'
#
loop_
_entity.id
_entity.type
_entity.pdbx_description
1 polymer ?
#
loop_
_entity_poly.entity_id
_entity_poly.type
_entity_poly.pdbx_seq_one_letter_code
_entity_poly.pdbx_strand_id
1 'polypeptide(L)'
;DAAADTLTIRFIDNGCGIDAETVQKVINPFFTTRTTRKVGLGLPLLKQNTEQTGGSLDIQSEKGKGTTVTAVFGLTHLDRPPMGDLAGTVVLTASAYPDIRFIFHYQNDKVDYVFDTKEVNEALDGISIQEPEVIEYLKEMIESNISEE
;
A
#
# COMPACT_ATOMS: atom_id res chain seq x y z
N ASP A 1 -5.95 -2.72 -14.62
CA ASP A 1 -6.10 -2.66 -16.08
C ASP A 1 -6.94 -3.87 -16.55
N ALA A 2 -8.18 -3.62 -16.91
CA ALA A 2 -9.11 -4.66 -17.31
C ALA A 2 -8.69 -5.31 -18.67
N ALA A 3 -8.13 -4.54 -19.58
CA ALA A 3 -7.70 -5.04 -20.89
C ALA A 3 -6.49 -5.99 -20.78
N ALA A 4 -5.60 -5.76 -19.84
CA ALA A 4 -4.46 -6.62 -19.53
C ALA A 4 -4.78 -7.70 -18.50
N ASP A 5 -5.99 -7.74 -17.96
CA ASP A 5 -6.41 -8.61 -16.83
C ASP A 5 -5.46 -8.54 -15.63
N THR A 6 -5.00 -7.35 -15.28
CA THR A 6 -4.05 -7.14 -14.19
C THR A 6 -4.55 -6.15 -13.14
N LEU A 7 -4.27 -6.48 -11.88
CA LEU A 7 -4.33 -5.57 -10.75
C LEU A 7 -2.90 -5.30 -10.29
N THR A 8 -2.48 -4.04 -10.29
CA THR A 8 -1.15 -3.63 -9.84
C THR A 8 -1.27 -2.82 -8.56
N ILE A 9 -0.56 -3.22 -7.52
CA ILE A 9 -0.40 -2.46 -6.28
C ILE A 9 1.06 -2.04 -6.17
N ARG A 10 1.31 -0.74 -5.98
CA ARG A 10 2.64 -0.20 -5.85
C ARG A 10 2.79 0.55 -4.53
N PHE A 11 3.82 0.18 -3.77
CA PHE A 11 4.22 0.87 -2.55
C PHE A 11 5.54 1.58 -2.82
N ILE A 12 5.58 2.88 -2.62
CA ILE A 12 6.77 3.72 -2.85
C ILE A 12 7.07 4.48 -1.57
N ASP A 13 8.25 4.31 -1.00
CA ASP A 13 8.71 5.06 0.15
C ASP A 13 10.05 5.77 -0.12
N ASN A 14 10.28 6.86 0.58
CA ASN A 14 11.52 7.61 0.59
C ASN A 14 12.34 7.35 1.88
N GLY A 15 12.23 6.16 2.43
CA GLY A 15 12.94 5.73 3.64
C GLY A 15 14.43 5.48 3.42
N CYS A 16 15.04 4.77 4.36
CA CYS A 16 16.48 4.50 4.31
C CYS A 16 16.90 3.56 3.14
N GLY A 17 15.96 2.93 2.47
CA GLY A 17 16.24 1.91 1.47
C GLY A 17 17.00 0.70 2.03
N ILE A 18 17.25 -0.27 1.17
CA ILE A 18 18.00 -1.48 1.46
C ILE A 18 19.03 -1.73 0.36
N ASP A 19 20.14 -2.38 0.71
CA ASP A 19 21.15 -2.76 -0.27
C ASP A 19 20.70 -3.95 -1.14
N ALA A 20 21.34 -4.12 -2.30
CA ALA A 20 20.99 -5.13 -3.28
C ALA A 20 21.09 -6.57 -2.73
N GLU A 21 22.00 -6.84 -1.80
CA GLU A 21 22.13 -8.15 -1.16
C GLU A 21 20.93 -8.44 -0.26
N THR A 22 20.49 -7.43 0.51
CA THR A 22 19.33 -7.53 1.39
C THR A 22 18.03 -7.67 0.59
N VAL A 23 17.88 -6.99 -0.56
CA VAL A 23 16.71 -7.14 -1.45
C VAL A 23 16.47 -8.61 -1.80
N GLN A 24 17.50 -9.38 -2.08
CA GLN A 24 17.38 -10.81 -2.37
C GLN A 24 16.88 -11.64 -1.17
N LYS A 25 17.05 -11.15 0.05
CA LYS A 25 16.73 -11.85 1.30
C LYS A 25 15.36 -11.48 1.86
N VAL A 26 14.83 -10.29 1.57
CA VAL A 26 13.59 -9.78 2.21
C VAL A 26 12.33 -10.59 1.86
N ILE A 27 12.37 -11.35 0.78
CA ILE A 27 11.30 -12.28 0.39
C ILE A 27 11.37 -13.63 1.12
N ASN A 28 12.41 -13.86 1.93
CA ASN A 28 12.54 -15.09 2.72
C ASN A 28 11.77 -14.90 4.04
N PRO A 29 10.84 -15.84 4.40
CA PRO A 29 10.05 -15.76 5.63
C PRO A 29 10.90 -15.73 6.91
N PHE A 30 12.10 -16.28 6.87
CA PHE A 30 13.02 -16.33 8.02
C PHE A 30 13.95 -15.11 8.11
N PHE A 31 13.89 -14.20 7.13
CA PHE A 31 14.64 -12.95 7.17
C PHE A 31 13.80 -11.83 7.80
N THR A 32 14.37 -11.14 8.77
CA THR A 32 13.78 -9.93 9.35
C THR A 32 14.86 -9.03 9.92
N THR A 33 14.69 -7.74 9.74
CA THR A 33 15.53 -6.70 10.37
C THR A 33 15.04 -6.32 11.77
N ARG A 34 13.87 -6.84 12.19
CA ARG A 34 13.30 -6.58 13.50
C ARG A 34 13.99 -7.41 14.58
N THR A 35 14.41 -6.76 15.67
CA THR A 35 15.06 -7.42 16.80
C THR A 35 14.12 -8.23 17.68
N THR A 36 12.82 -7.90 17.65
CA THR A 36 11.77 -8.50 18.50
C THR A 36 11.07 -9.71 17.88
N ARG A 37 11.17 -9.90 16.58
CA ARG A 37 10.54 -11.02 15.85
C ARG A 37 11.55 -11.68 14.92
N LYS A 38 11.63 -12.99 14.98
CA LYS A 38 12.53 -13.80 14.14
C LYS A 38 11.99 -14.11 12.74
N VAL A 39 10.74 -13.68 12.43
CA VAL A 39 10.04 -14.01 11.18
C VAL A 39 9.40 -12.76 10.61
N GLY A 40 9.67 -12.49 9.34
CA GLY A 40 9.04 -11.42 8.55
C GLY A 40 8.16 -12.03 7.46
N LEU A 41 6.82 -11.98 7.61
CA LEU A 41 5.88 -12.67 6.71
C LEU A 41 5.28 -11.78 5.62
N GLY A 42 5.34 -10.45 5.74
CA GLY A 42 4.63 -9.53 4.84
C GLY A 42 5.00 -9.70 3.37
N LEU A 43 6.25 -9.47 3.01
CA LEU A 43 6.70 -9.58 1.62
C LEU A 43 6.69 -11.01 1.07
N PRO A 44 7.09 -12.06 1.83
CA PRO A 44 6.95 -13.44 1.39
C PRO A 44 5.50 -13.85 1.08
N LEU A 45 4.53 -13.47 1.90
CA LEU A 45 3.11 -13.74 1.65
C LEU A 45 2.58 -12.96 0.45
N LEU A 46 2.99 -11.69 0.31
CA LEU A 46 2.62 -10.89 -0.86
C LEU A 46 3.16 -11.53 -2.14
N LYS A 47 4.41 -11.99 -2.13
CA LYS A 47 5.01 -12.72 -3.25
C LYS A 47 4.22 -13.98 -3.60
N GLN A 48 3.93 -14.82 -2.60
CA GLN A 48 3.14 -16.04 -2.80
C GLN A 48 1.77 -15.73 -3.41
N ASN A 49 1.05 -14.73 -2.88
CA ASN A 49 -0.27 -14.36 -3.37
C ASN A 49 -0.23 -13.84 -4.81
N THR A 50 0.78 -13.06 -5.20
CA THR A 50 0.93 -12.61 -6.59
C THR A 50 1.20 -13.78 -7.53
N GLU A 51 2.14 -14.66 -7.18
CA GLU A 51 2.52 -15.81 -8.00
C GLU A 51 1.38 -16.82 -8.18
N GLN A 52 0.54 -17.04 -7.15
CA GLN A 52 -0.65 -17.90 -7.24
C GLN A 52 -1.67 -17.42 -8.28
N THR A 53 -1.69 -16.13 -8.59
CA THR A 53 -2.57 -15.55 -9.61
C THR A 53 -1.92 -15.38 -10.97
N GLY A 54 -0.74 -15.97 -11.16
CA GLY A 54 0.04 -15.80 -12.40
C GLY A 54 0.74 -14.44 -12.53
N GLY A 55 0.75 -13.67 -11.45
CA GLY A 55 1.40 -12.37 -11.39
C GLY A 55 2.84 -12.42 -10.85
N SER A 56 3.32 -11.30 -10.32
CA SER A 56 4.71 -11.16 -9.87
C SER A 56 4.88 -10.14 -8.77
N LEU A 57 5.97 -10.25 -8.02
CA LEU A 57 6.45 -9.23 -7.09
C LEU A 57 7.83 -8.74 -7.52
N ASP A 58 7.99 -7.43 -7.67
CA ASP A 58 9.26 -6.76 -7.91
C ASP A 58 9.59 -5.81 -6.76
N ILE A 59 10.85 -5.79 -6.35
CA ILE A 59 11.35 -4.92 -5.28
C ILE A 59 12.59 -4.20 -5.79
N GLN A 60 12.50 -2.88 -5.87
CA GLN A 60 13.59 -2.00 -6.24
C GLN A 60 13.92 -1.11 -5.05
N SER A 61 15.17 -1.10 -4.62
CA SER A 61 15.61 -0.29 -3.50
C SER A 61 17.03 0.20 -3.68
N GLU A 62 17.28 1.40 -3.20
CA GLU A 62 18.60 1.99 -3.15
C GLU A 62 18.82 2.60 -1.77
N LYS A 63 19.92 2.22 -1.11
CA LYS A 63 20.26 2.70 0.22
C LYS A 63 20.35 4.23 0.25
N GLY A 64 19.62 4.85 1.16
CA GLY A 64 19.53 6.31 1.30
C GLY A 64 18.49 6.98 0.40
N LYS A 65 17.79 6.26 -0.49
CA LYS A 65 16.79 6.82 -1.40
C LYS A 65 15.37 6.30 -1.18
N GLY A 66 15.24 5.08 -0.68
CA GLY A 66 13.94 4.47 -0.42
C GLY A 66 13.72 3.16 -1.17
N THR A 67 12.46 2.69 -1.17
CA THR A 67 12.08 1.39 -1.73
C THR A 67 10.80 1.52 -2.56
N THR A 68 10.74 0.77 -3.65
CA THR A 68 9.52 0.56 -4.44
C THR A 68 9.23 -0.93 -4.49
N VAL A 69 8.03 -1.31 -4.05
CA VAL A 69 7.50 -2.67 -4.16
C VAL A 69 6.35 -2.63 -5.15
N THR A 70 6.42 -3.45 -6.19
CA THR A 70 5.37 -3.58 -7.21
C THR A 70 4.82 -5.00 -7.19
N ALA A 71 3.54 -5.14 -6.83
CA ALA A 71 2.81 -6.40 -6.80
C ALA A 71 1.80 -6.43 -7.94
N VAL A 72 1.89 -7.41 -8.82
CA VAL A 72 0.96 -7.61 -9.94
C VAL A 72 0.20 -8.90 -9.70
N PHE A 73 -1.12 -8.85 -9.84
CA PHE A 73 -2.03 -9.98 -9.70
C PHE A 73 -2.82 -10.18 -11.00
N GLY A 74 -3.20 -11.41 -11.30
CA GLY A 74 -4.27 -11.66 -12.27
C GLY A 74 -5.58 -11.10 -11.72
N LEU A 75 -6.19 -10.14 -12.43
CA LEU A 75 -7.36 -9.41 -11.94
C LEU A 75 -8.57 -10.32 -11.73
N THR A 76 -8.86 -11.18 -12.71
CA THR A 76 -10.00 -12.11 -12.68
C THR A 76 -9.65 -13.50 -12.13
N HIS A 77 -8.41 -13.72 -11.69
CA HIS A 77 -7.97 -15.01 -11.20
C HIS A 77 -8.72 -15.45 -9.94
N LEU A 78 -9.12 -16.71 -9.90
CA LEU A 78 -9.97 -17.27 -8.84
C LEU A 78 -9.30 -17.20 -7.45
N ASP A 79 -7.98 -17.38 -7.40
CA ASP A 79 -7.18 -17.35 -6.17
C ASP A 79 -6.73 -15.93 -5.78
N ARG A 80 -7.16 -14.89 -6.52
CA ARG A 80 -6.83 -13.51 -6.15
C ARG A 80 -7.52 -13.14 -4.83
N PRO A 81 -6.74 -12.72 -3.80
CA PRO A 81 -7.34 -12.22 -2.58
C PRO A 81 -8.24 -11.01 -2.85
N PRO A 82 -9.36 -10.87 -2.12
CA PRO A 82 -10.17 -9.66 -2.21
C PRO A 82 -9.37 -8.43 -1.76
N MET A 83 -9.72 -7.26 -2.31
CA MET A 83 -9.03 -5.99 -1.94
C MET A 83 -9.24 -5.60 -0.47
N GLY A 84 -10.32 -6.07 0.16
CA GLY A 84 -10.64 -5.71 1.54
C GLY A 84 -10.99 -4.23 1.69
N ASP A 85 -10.85 -3.73 2.93
CA ASP A 85 -11.13 -2.34 3.29
C ASP A 85 -9.91 -1.44 2.97
N LEU A 86 -9.84 -0.94 1.75
CA LEU A 86 -8.77 -0.03 1.31
C LEU A 86 -8.84 1.31 2.04
N ALA A 87 -10.02 1.90 2.13
CA ALA A 87 -10.22 3.20 2.76
C ALA A 87 -9.82 3.17 4.23
N GLY A 88 -10.32 2.19 4.99
CA GLY A 88 -9.93 2.00 6.38
C GLY A 88 -8.43 1.76 6.54
N THR A 89 -7.81 0.94 5.68
CA THR A 89 -6.37 0.68 5.73
C THR A 89 -5.55 1.96 5.51
N VAL A 90 -5.91 2.78 4.53
CA VAL A 90 -5.23 4.04 4.21
C VAL A 90 -5.37 5.03 5.37
N VAL A 91 -6.60 5.29 5.81
CA VAL A 91 -6.87 6.30 6.85
C VAL A 91 -6.29 5.91 8.20
N LEU A 92 -6.43 4.65 8.62
CA LEU A 92 -5.85 4.17 9.88
C LEU A 92 -4.32 4.20 9.85
N THR A 93 -3.70 3.89 8.72
CA THR A 93 -2.24 3.99 8.58
C THR A 93 -1.78 5.44 8.66
N ALA A 94 -2.45 6.35 7.95
CA ALA A 94 -2.14 7.77 7.97
C ALA A 94 -2.33 8.40 9.36
N SER A 95 -3.40 8.04 10.06
CA SER A 95 -3.65 8.54 11.43
C SER A 95 -2.67 7.97 12.46
N ALA A 96 -2.21 6.74 12.28
CA ALA A 96 -1.20 6.13 13.16
C ALA A 96 0.20 6.78 13.02
N TYR A 97 0.49 7.38 11.87
CA TYR A 97 1.79 8.01 11.57
C TYR A 97 1.59 9.43 11.01
N PRO A 98 1.10 10.38 11.81
CA PRO A 98 0.70 11.72 11.34
C PRO A 98 1.86 12.56 10.80
N ASP A 99 3.10 12.23 11.17
CA ASP A 99 4.31 12.90 10.68
C ASP A 99 4.76 12.44 9.28
N ILE A 100 4.14 11.37 8.76
CA ILE A 100 4.43 10.84 7.44
C ILE A 100 3.37 11.32 6.46
N ARG A 101 3.80 11.88 5.33
CA ARG A 101 2.88 12.19 4.22
C ARG A 101 2.54 10.91 3.50
N PHE A 102 1.27 10.56 3.47
CA PHE A 102 0.72 9.45 2.70
C PHE A 102 -0.01 9.98 1.47
N ILE A 103 0.26 9.36 0.33
CA ILE A 103 -0.47 9.59 -0.92
C ILE A 103 -1.03 8.25 -1.34
N PHE A 104 -2.35 8.16 -1.41
CA PHE A 104 -3.06 7.01 -1.95
C PHE A 104 -3.65 7.38 -3.29
N HIS A 105 -3.29 6.63 -4.34
CA HIS A 105 -3.80 6.81 -5.69
C HIS A 105 -4.52 5.54 -6.12
N TYR A 106 -5.80 5.67 -6.43
CA TYR A 106 -6.63 4.62 -6.98
C TYR A 106 -7.00 4.96 -8.41
N GLN A 107 -6.73 4.06 -9.35
CA GLN A 107 -7.02 4.27 -10.75
C GLN A 107 -7.57 2.99 -11.39
N ASN A 108 -8.64 3.13 -12.15
CA ASN A 108 -9.17 2.13 -13.07
C ASN A 108 -9.66 2.82 -14.35
N ASP A 109 -10.42 2.12 -15.20
CA ASP A 109 -10.93 2.66 -16.47
C ASP A 109 -11.96 3.79 -16.28
N LYS A 110 -12.54 3.95 -15.09
CA LYS A 110 -13.61 4.91 -14.77
C LYS A 110 -13.22 5.93 -13.73
N VAL A 111 -12.34 5.57 -12.82
CA VAL A 111 -11.99 6.34 -11.63
C VAL A 111 -10.50 6.65 -11.64
N ASP A 112 -10.17 7.91 -11.36
CA ASP A 112 -8.81 8.37 -11.06
C ASP A 112 -8.89 9.28 -9.82
N TYR A 113 -8.52 8.72 -8.65
CA TYR A 113 -8.69 9.38 -7.36
C TYR A 113 -7.38 9.41 -6.58
N VAL A 114 -7.05 10.58 -6.04
CA VAL A 114 -5.87 10.79 -5.21
C VAL A 114 -6.30 11.32 -3.84
N PHE A 115 -5.82 10.66 -2.79
CA PHE A 115 -5.90 11.12 -1.41
C PHE A 115 -4.49 11.48 -0.93
N ASP A 116 -4.30 12.70 -0.44
CA ASP A 116 -3.01 13.21 0.05
C ASP A 116 -3.18 13.80 1.44
N THR A 117 -2.48 13.23 2.43
CA THR A 117 -2.58 13.70 3.83
C THR A 117 -2.08 15.14 4.01
N LYS A 118 -1.25 15.67 3.12
CA LYS A 118 -0.84 17.07 3.16
C LYS A 118 -2.06 17.98 2.90
N GLU A 119 -2.81 17.72 1.85
CA GLU A 119 -4.01 18.49 1.50
C GLU A 119 -5.09 18.35 2.59
N VAL A 120 -5.24 17.13 3.15
CA VAL A 120 -6.15 16.87 4.26
C VAL A 120 -5.79 17.70 5.48
N ASN A 121 -4.53 17.71 5.90
CA ASN A 121 -4.08 18.48 7.07
C ASN A 121 -4.24 20.00 6.85
N GLU A 122 -4.02 20.49 5.64
CA GLU A 122 -4.27 21.89 5.29
C GLU A 122 -5.77 22.22 5.40
N ALA A 123 -6.66 21.35 4.94
CA ALA A 123 -8.11 21.54 5.02
C ALA A 123 -8.66 21.41 6.46
N LEU A 124 -8.04 20.60 7.31
CA LEU A 124 -8.43 20.42 8.71
C LEU A 124 -8.10 21.63 9.60
N ASP A 125 -7.24 22.55 9.14
CA ASP A 125 -6.90 23.82 9.80
C ASP A 125 -6.62 23.68 11.32
N GLY A 126 -5.75 22.72 11.68
CA GLY A 126 -5.33 22.45 13.06
C GLY A 126 -6.12 21.36 13.78
N ILE A 127 -7.18 20.82 13.20
CA ILE A 127 -7.83 19.61 13.73
C ILE A 127 -6.96 18.40 13.41
N SER A 128 -6.77 17.51 14.38
CA SER A 128 -5.93 16.33 14.19
C SER A 128 -6.59 15.30 13.28
N ILE A 129 -5.82 14.74 12.35
CA ILE A 129 -6.24 13.57 11.56
C ILE A 129 -6.50 12.32 12.43
N GLN A 130 -6.08 12.34 13.70
CA GLN A 130 -6.28 11.27 14.66
C GLN A 130 -7.64 11.33 15.37
N GLU A 131 -8.40 12.41 15.21
CA GLU A 131 -9.74 12.52 15.80
C GLU A 131 -10.67 11.46 15.19
N PRO A 132 -11.44 10.73 16.00
CA PRO A 132 -12.30 9.64 15.52
C PRO A 132 -13.31 10.08 14.45
N GLU A 133 -13.88 11.26 14.58
CA GLU A 133 -14.84 11.83 13.63
C GLU A 133 -14.16 12.15 12.27
N VAL A 134 -12.90 12.59 12.32
CA VAL A 134 -12.10 12.85 11.10
C VAL A 134 -11.76 11.54 10.40
N ILE A 135 -11.36 10.51 11.17
CA ILE A 135 -11.05 9.18 10.63
C ILE A 135 -12.26 8.62 9.88
N GLU A 136 -13.45 8.68 10.49
CA GLU A 136 -14.67 8.18 9.88
C GLU A 136 -15.04 8.96 8.62
N TYR A 137 -15.02 10.28 8.69
CA TYR A 137 -15.25 11.13 7.52
C TYR A 137 -14.31 10.86 6.35
N LEU A 138 -13.00 10.74 6.62
CA LEU A 138 -12.01 10.48 5.59
C LEU A 138 -12.19 9.08 4.97
N LYS A 139 -12.58 8.10 5.78
CA LYS A 139 -12.89 6.76 5.31
C LYS A 139 -14.08 6.80 4.35
N GLU A 140 -15.20 7.41 4.72
CA GLU A 140 -16.37 7.57 3.87
C GLU A 140 -16.05 8.34 2.58
N MET A 141 -15.22 9.38 2.68
CA MET A 141 -14.77 10.17 1.54
C MET A 141 -13.98 9.30 0.54
N ILE A 142 -13.05 8.48 0.99
CA ILE A 142 -12.29 7.59 0.10
C ILE A 142 -13.23 6.53 -0.49
N GLU A 143 -14.05 5.87 0.33
CA GLU A 143 -15.00 4.85 -0.12
C GLU A 143 -15.92 5.37 -1.22
N SER A 144 -16.50 6.56 -1.04
CA SER A 144 -17.39 7.15 -2.04
C SER A 144 -16.71 7.51 -3.35
N ASN A 145 -15.40 7.80 -3.33
CA ASN A 145 -14.65 8.14 -4.53
C ASN A 145 -14.10 6.92 -5.28
N ILE A 146 -13.87 5.79 -4.60
CA ILE A 146 -13.37 4.57 -5.23
C ILE A 146 -14.47 3.53 -5.52
N SER A 147 -15.67 3.71 -4.95
CA SER A 147 -16.82 2.86 -5.27
C SER A 147 -17.26 3.10 -6.70
N GLU A 148 -17.33 2.05 -7.47
CA GLU A 148 -18.04 2.08 -8.76
C GLU A 148 -19.55 2.02 -8.47
N GLU A 149 -20.27 3.13 -8.62
CA GLU A 149 -21.73 3.10 -8.79
C GLU A 149 -22.09 2.71 -10.23
#